data_e4240c69f737d8004e225f71268d0adb
#
_entry.id   e4240c69f737d8004e225f71268d0adb
#
_cell.length_a   1.000
_cell.length_b   1.000
_cell.length_c   1.000
_cell.angle_alpha   90.00
_cell.angle_beta   90.00
_cell.angle_gamma   90.00
#
_symmetry.space_group_name_H-M   'P 1'
#
loop_
_entity.id
_entity.type
_entity.pdbx_description
1 polymer ?
#
loop_
_entity_poly.entity_id
_entity_poly.type
_entity_poly.pdbx_seq_one_letter_code
_entity_poly.pdbx_strand_id
1 'polypeptide(L)'
;MKGFRSFIDRYALIIAMVIGVFGWRWFRHLGWLTSPLIFLMLFFTFCKINPLDLRLRRWHFIVLAVQLALVLGVLGIGYWILAIGDGQLDIGVVLQGLVLCLIMPTATAAPIIAGKLGGSIQNLTTFTLLSNLLTALVVPGLFPVLNPSTDIAFFSAMWQILCRVTPLLILPFLCAWVVRLVYEGYHRRKGTVRRFTLNRTWASMPFYLWILLLVVLMARITDTLLNVVYEGWMIGVMCGGALVACILQFALGRWIGYRFPADSHGADFQDILINPSAVNYTLAEKSRITAGQAFGQKNTALGIWMAQM
;
A
#
# COMPACT_ATOMS: atom_id res chain seq x y z
N MET A 1 -32.54 6.77 -7.23
CA MET A 1 -31.38 5.91 -7.46
C MET A 1 -30.01 6.63 -7.31
N LYS A 2 -29.84 7.91 -7.69
CA LYS A 2 -28.57 8.65 -7.51
C LYS A 2 -28.17 8.85 -6.04
N GLY A 3 -29.12 9.14 -5.15
CA GLY A 3 -28.87 9.33 -3.72
C GLY A 3 -28.41 8.06 -2.99
N PHE A 4 -29.02 6.90 -3.30
CA PHE A 4 -28.65 5.61 -2.70
C PHE A 4 -27.25 5.18 -3.12
N ARG A 5 -26.87 5.40 -4.38
CA ARG A 5 -25.52 5.11 -4.87
C ARG A 5 -24.46 6.00 -4.22
N SER A 6 -24.77 7.29 -4.05
CA SER A 6 -23.90 8.23 -3.33
C SER A 6 -23.74 7.87 -1.85
N PHE A 7 -24.80 7.35 -1.22
CA PHE A 7 -24.76 6.87 0.16
C PHE A 7 -23.88 5.63 0.28
N ILE A 8 -24.07 4.63 -0.58
CA ILE A 8 -23.24 3.41 -0.59
C ILE A 8 -21.76 3.78 -0.82
N ASP A 9 -21.46 4.62 -1.83
CA ASP A 9 -20.08 5.02 -2.11
C ASP A 9 -19.41 5.74 -0.92
N ARG A 10 -20.18 6.45 -0.09
CA ARG A 10 -19.70 7.16 1.09
C ARG A 10 -19.45 6.24 2.29
N TYR A 11 -20.33 5.26 2.50
CA TYR A 11 -20.27 4.37 3.65
C TYR A 11 -19.80 2.94 3.32
N ALA A 12 -19.42 2.68 2.08
CA ALA A 12 -19.01 1.37 1.58
C ALA A 12 -17.93 0.71 2.46
N LEU A 13 -16.97 1.49 2.93
CA LEU A 13 -15.91 1.04 3.81
C LEU A 13 -16.46 0.49 5.13
N ILE A 14 -17.27 1.30 5.81
CA ILE A 14 -17.84 0.94 7.12
C ILE A 14 -18.77 -0.27 6.97
N ILE A 15 -19.61 -0.27 5.93
CA ILE A 15 -20.51 -1.38 5.62
C ILE A 15 -19.73 -2.67 5.37
N ALA A 16 -18.66 -2.61 4.58
CA ALA A 16 -17.79 -3.77 4.31
C ALA A 16 -17.15 -4.31 5.59
N MET A 17 -16.64 -3.43 6.46
CA MET A 17 -16.07 -3.83 7.74
C MET A 17 -17.10 -4.52 8.62
N VAL A 18 -18.30 -3.94 8.75
CA VAL A 18 -19.41 -4.50 9.54
C VAL A 18 -19.84 -5.87 8.99
N ILE A 19 -20.02 -5.99 7.66
CA ILE A 19 -20.37 -7.26 7.01
C ILE A 19 -19.27 -8.30 7.27
N GLY A 20 -17.99 -7.94 7.17
CA GLY A 20 -16.87 -8.84 7.42
C GLY A 20 -16.83 -9.33 8.85
N VAL A 21 -17.04 -8.43 9.83
CA VAL A 21 -17.03 -8.79 11.26
C VAL A 21 -18.22 -9.68 11.61
N PHE A 22 -19.45 -9.32 11.24
CA PHE A 22 -20.63 -10.12 11.59
C PHE A 22 -20.77 -11.40 10.75
N GLY A 23 -20.28 -11.39 9.49
CA GLY A 23 -20.29 -12.54 8.59
C GLY A 23 -19.05 -13.45 8.70
N TRP A 24 -18.20 -13.28 9.73
CA TRP A 24 -16.89 -13.93 9.81
C TRP A 24 -16.94 -15.45 9.63
N ARG A 25 -17.97 -16.12 10.16
CA ARG A 25 -18.14 -17.59 10.07
C ARG A 25 -18.19 -18.09 8.62
N TRP A 26 -18.75 -17.29 7.71
CA TRP A 26 -18.89 -17.65 6.30
C TRP A 26 -17.71 -17.15 5.47
N PHE A 27 -17.32 -15.89 5.65
CA PHE A 27 -16.30 -15.24 4.84
C PHE A 27 -14.86 -15.69 5.18
N ARG A 28 -14.59 -16.24 6.36
CA ARG A 28 -13.26 -16.78 6.72
C ARG A 28 -12.76 -17.85 5.75
N HIS A 29 -13.67 -18.67 5.19
CA HIS A 29 -13.35 -19.71 4.22
C HIS A 29 -12.94 -19.14 2.84
N LEU A 30 -13.22 -17.88 2.56
CA LEU A 30 -12.84 -17.18 1.34
C LEU A 30 -11.43 -16.57 1.38
N GLY A 31 -10.63 -16.93 2.39
CA GLY A 31 -9.25 -16.42 2.53
C GLY A 31 -8.37 -16.65 1.29
N TRP A 32 -8.61 -17.70 0.52
CA TRP A 32 -7.92 -17.97 -0.75
C TRP A 32 -8.15 -16.90 -1.82
N LEU A 33 -9.25 -16.16 -1.74
CA LEU A 33 -9.55 -15.04 -2.65
C LEU A 33 -8.67 -13.80 -2.40
N THR A 34 -8.02 -13.70 -1.24
CA THR A 34 -7.24 -12.50 -0.85
C THR A 34 -6.16 -12.18 -1.89
N SER A 35 -5.33 -13.17 -2.29
CA SER A 35 -4.26 -12.96 -3.26
C SER A 35 -4.77 -12.60 -4.66
N PRO A 36 -5.75 -13.31 -5.25
CA PRO A 36 -6.36 -12.91 -6.52
C PRO A 36 -7.01 -11.52 -6.50
N LEU A 37 -7.67 -11.15 -5.40
CA LEU A 37 -8.30 -9.83 -5.27
C LEU A 37 -7.24 -8.72 -5.22
N ILE A 38 -6.15 -8.91 -4.46
CA ILE A 38 -5.02 -7.97 -4.42
C ILE A 38 -4.40 -7.85 -5.81
N PHE A 39 -4.14 -8.97 -6.49
CA PHE A 39 -3.60 -8.99 -7.83
C PHE A 39 -4.45 -8.17 -8.82
N LEU A 40 -5.75 -8.45 -8.88
CA LEU A 40 -6.67 -7.75 -9.77
C LEU A 40 -6.78 -6.26 -9.42
N MET A 41 -6.83 -5.93 -8.12
CA MET A 41 -6.85 -4.54 -7.66
C MET A 41 -5.60 -3.76 -8.11
N LEU A 42 -4.42 -4.36 -7.96
CA LEU A 42 -3.17 -3.77 -8.41
C LEU A 42 -3.10 -3.70 -9.94
N PHE A 43 -3.51 -4.76 -10.65
CA PHE A 43 -3.55 -4.81 -12.11
C PHE A 43 -4.38 -3.66 -12.69
N PHE A 44 -5.64 -3.50 -12.26
CA PHE A 44 -6.49 -2.41 -12.73
C PHE A 44 -5.96 -1.03 -12.32
N THR A 45 -5.29 -0.94 -11.17
CA THR A 45 -4.64 0.31 -10.74
C THR A 45 -3.49 0.65 -11.67
N PHE A 46 -2.63 -0.30 -11.99
CA PHE A 46 -1.50 -0.09 -12.89
C PHE A 46 -1.91 0.12 -14.36
N CYS A 47 -3.04 -0.44 -14.79
CA CYS A 47 -3.61 -0.14 -16.11
C CYS A 47 -3.97 1.35 -16.29
N LYS A 48 -4.20 2.10 -15.22
CA LYS A 48 -4.45 3.55 -15.29
C LYS A 48 -3.19 4.37 -15.49
N ILE A 49 -2.03 3.79 -15.18
CA ILE A 49 -0.74 4.46 -15.17
C ILE A 49 -0.09 4.27 -16.55
N ASN A 50 0.43 5.35 -17.11
CA ASN A 50 1.31 5.24 -18.27
C ASN A 50 2.76 5.18 -17.77
N PRO A 51 3.49 4.08 -17.99
CA PRO A 51 4.88 3.96 -17.53
C PRO A 51 5.82 5.04 -18.10
N LEU A 52 5.49 5.59 -19.28
CA LEU A 52 6.27 6.64 -19.92
C LEU A 52 6.11 8.01 -19.22
N ASP A 53 5.03 8.18 -18.45
CA ASP A 53 4.77 9.42 -17.71
C ASP A 53 5.37 9.35 -16.28
N LEU A 54 5.99 8.23 -15.89
CA LEU A 54 6.61 8.08 -14.59
C LEU A 54 7.87 8.96 -14.48
N ARG A 55 7.91 9.82 -13.47
CA ARG A 55 9.05 10.72 -13.22
C ARG A 55 9.64 10.44 -11.85
N LEU A 56 10.90 10.01 -11.84
CA LEU A 56 11.67 9.84 -10.62
C LEU A 56 12.07 11.21 -10.07
N ARG A 57 11.88 11.41 -8.76
CA ARG A 57 12.24 12.62 -8.04
C ARG A 57 13.13 12.28 -6.84
N ARG A 58 13.97 13.22 -6.42
CA ARG A 58 14.89 13.02 -5.27
C ARG A 58 14.14 12.66 -3.99
N TRP A 59 13.00 13.29 -3.74
CA TRP A 59 12.21 13.02 -2.53
C TRP A 59 11.68 11.58 -2.49
N HIS A 60 11.45 10.90 -3.62
CA HIS A 60 11.04 9.48 -3.65
C HIS A 60 12.08 8.60 -2.93
N PHE A 61 13.35 8.79 -3.30
CA PHE A 61 14.44 8.00 -2.71
C PHE A 61 14.68 8.37 -1.24
N ILE A 62 14.54 9.65 -0.89
CA ILE A 62 14.68 10.10 0.51
C ILE A 62 13.59 9.46 1.37
N VAL A 63 12.32 9.46 0.94
CA VAL A 63 11.23 8.83 1.69
C VAL A 63 11.44 7.32 1.82
N LEU A 64 11.88 6.63 0.75
CA LEU A 64 12.20 5.21 0.82
C LEU A 64 13.37 4.91 1.77
N ALA A 65 14.41 5.73 1.75
CA ALA A 65 15.56 5.61 2.66
C ALA A 65 15.13 5.82 4.11
N VAL A 66 14.30 6.85 4.38
CA VAL A 66 13.73 7.09 5.71
C VAL A 66 12.84 5.94 6.15
N GLN A 67 12.04 5.37 5.24
CA GLN A 67 11.22 4.18 5.53
C GLN A 67 12.09 3.01 5.97
N LEU A 68 13.17 2.71 5.27
CA LEU A 68 14.13 1.67 5.64
C LEU A 68 14.82 1.97 6.97
N ALA A 69 15.24 3.21 7.18
CA ALA A 69 15.88 3.62 8.42
C ALA A 69 14.95 3.44 9.64
N LEU A 70 13.67 3.77 9.50
CA LEU A 70 12.66 3.53 10.54
C LEU A 70 12.46 2.04 10.82
N VAL A 71 12.38 1.21 9.79
CA VAL A 71 12.27 -0.25 9.92
C VAL A 71 13.49 -0.82 10.64
N LEU A 72 14.70 -0.46 10.19
CA LEU A 72 15.95 -0.92 10.81
C LEU A 72 16.10 -0.39 12.24
N GLY A 73 15.66 0.84 12.51
CA GLY A 73 15.64 1.42 13.85
C GLY A 73 14.73 0.65 14.81
N VAL A 74 13.49 0.33 14.38
CA VAL A 74 12.56 -0.46 15.18
C VAL A 74 13.09 -1.88 15.39
N LEU A 75 13.69 -2.50 14.37
CA LEU A 75 14.34 -3.80 14.50
C LEU A 75 15.49 -3.75 15.49
N GLY A 76 16.39 -2.78 15.37
CA GLY A 76 17.54 -2.64 16.27
C GLY A 76 17.12 -2.45 17.72
N ILE A 77 16.14 -1.58 17.98
CA ILE A 77 15.57 -1.36 19.32
C ILE A 77 14.89 -2.63 19.82
N GLY A 78 14.12 -3.31 18.98
CA GLY A 78 13.43 -4.55 19.36
C GLY A 78 14.41 -5.66 19.74
N TYR A 79 15.45 -5.89 18.95
CA TYR A 79 16.50 -6.86 19.29
C TYR A 79 17.29 -6.47 20.53
N TRP A 80 17.55 -5.19 20.72
CA TRP A 80 18.20 -4.70 21.93
C TRP A 80 17.36 -4.99 23.18
N ILE A 81 16.03 -4.75 23.11
CA ILE A 81 15.11 -5.07 24.21
C ILE A 81 15.07 -6.59 24.47
N LEU A 82 15.00 -7.42 23.41
CA LEU A 82 15.02 -8.88 23.53
C LEU A 82 16.33 -9.41 24.10
N ALA A 83 17.46 -8.75 23.83
CA ALA A 83 18.77 -9.14 24.37
C ALA A 83 18.94 -8.82 25.86
N ILE A 84 18.24 -7.78 26.36
CA ILE A 84 18.28 -7.40 27.80
C ILE A 84 17.19 -8.12 28.60
N GLY A 85 16.06 -8.44 27.97
CA GLY A 85 14.94 -9.13 28.61
C GLY A 85 15.09 -10.65 28.52
N ASP A 86 14.36 -11.38 29.39
CA ASP A 86 14.36 -12.86 29.46
C ASP A 86 13.65 -13.53 28.24
N GLY A 87 13.73 -12.95 27.05
CA GLY A 87 13.28 -13.57 25.80
C GLY A 87 11.77 -13.85 25.71
N GLN A 88 10.92 -13.01 26.29
CA GLN A 88 9.48 -13.20 26.21
C GLN A 88 8.99 -13.11 24.75
N LEU A 89 8.38 -14.20 24.29
CA LEU A 89 7.87 -14.39 22.91
C LEU A 89 6.91 -13.28 22.45
N ASP A 90 6.25 -12.63 23.42
CA ASP A 90 5.22 -11.62 23.18
C ASP A 90 5.75 -10.34 22.54
N ILE A 91 6.99 -9.92 22.89
CA ILE A 91 7.63 -8.73 22.30
C ILE A 91 7.93 -8.97 20.81
N GLY A 92 8.28 -10.18 20.42
CA GLY A 92 8.53 -10.55 19.04
C GLY A 92 7.32 -10.30 18.12
N VAL A 93 6.12 -10.67 18.55
CA VAL A 93 4.88 -10.45 17.80
C VAL A 93 4.57 -8.96 17.65
N VAL A 94 4.76 -8.19 18.71
CA VAL A 94 4.58 -6.71 18.66
C VAL A 94 5.58 -6.08 17.69
N LEU A 95 6.84 -6.51 17.74
CA LEU A 95 7.90 -6.03 16.84
C LEU A 95 7.56 -6.32 15.37
N GLN A 96 7.11 -7.55 15.08
CA GLN A 96 6.65 -7.92 13.73
C GLN A 96 5.52 -7.02 13.24
N GLY A 97 4.51 -6.78 14.07
CA GLY A 97 3.39 -5.89 13.76
C GLY A 97 3.84 -4.46 13.44
N LEU A 98 4.73 -3.90 14.26
CA LEU A 98 5.27 -2.55 14.05
C LEU A 98 6.13 -2.45 12.78
N VAL A 99 7.00 -3.42 12.54
CA VAL A 99 7.81 -3.47 11.31
C VAL A 99 6.94 -3.58 10.08
N LEU A 100 5.88 -4.41 10.11
CA LEU A 100 4.91 -4.49 9.02
C LEU A 100 4.21 -3.15 8.78
N CYS A 101 3.75 -2.45 9.83
CA CYS A 101 3.14 -1.12 9.70
C CYS A 101 4.06 -0.11 9.01
N LEU A 102 5.38 -0.20 9.24
CA LEU A 102 6.36 0.71 8.65
C LEU A 102 6.71 0.34 7.21
N ILE A 103 6.90 -0.97 6.90
CA ILE A 103 7.39 -1.41 5.59
C ILE A 103 6.26 -1.53 4.54
N MET A 104 4.99 -1.57 4.94
CA MET A 104 3.88 -1.64 4.00
C MET A 104 4.01 -0.61 2.89
N PRO A 105 3.73 -0.97 1.62
CA PRO A 105 3.78 -0.04 0.51
C PRO A 105 2.64 0.96 0.56
N THR A 106 2.76 2.01 -0.23
CA THR A 106 1.74 3.05 -0.34
C THR A 106 0.42 2.51 -0.87
N ALA A 107 -0.68 3.01 -0.32
CA ALA A 107 -2.02 2.63 -0.74
C ALA A 107 -2.29 2.98 -2.22
N THR A 108 -2.95 2.07 -2.93
CA THR A 108 -3.31 2.27 -4.35
C THR A 108 -4.28 3.43 -4.59
N ALA A 109 -5.04 3.83 -3.57
CA ALA A 109 -5.94 4.98 -3.60
C ALA A 109 -5.24 6.32 -3.31
N ALA A 110 -4.02 6.30 -2.77
CA ALA A 110 -3.29 7.49 -2.34
C ALA A 110 -3.12 8.55 -3.46
N PRO A 111 -2.79 8.20 -4.72
CA PRO A 111 -2.69 9.18 -5.79
C PRO A 111 -3.96 9.98 -6.01
N ILE A 112 -5.13 9.31 -5.99
CA ILE A 112 -6.43 9.98 -6.19
C ILE A 112 -6.75 10.91 -5.01
N ILE A 113 -6.46 10.46 -3.79
CA ILE A 113 -6.68 11.25 -2.58
C ILE A 113 -5.77 12.47 -2.58
N ALA A 114 -4.48 12.29 -2.90
CA ALA A 114 -3.54 13.40 -3.01
C ALA A 114 -3.97 14.43 -4.05
N GLY A 115 -4.42 14.00 -5.23
CA GLY A 115 -4.95 14.90 -6.27
C GLY A 115 -6.13 15.72 -5.78
N LYS A 116 -7.08 15.12 -5.05
CA LYS A 116 -8.20 15.85 -4.42
C LYS A 116 -7.74 16.89 -3.38
N LEU A 117 -6.64 16.64 -2.72
CA LEU A 117 -6.04 17.55 -1.73
C LEU A 117 -5.11 18.60 -2.35
N GLY A 118 -4.90 18.57 -3.68
CA GLY A 118 -4.03 19.50 -4.38
C GLY A 118 -2.58 19.03 -4.56
N GLY A 119 -2.30 17.77 -4.28
CA GLY A 119 -1.01 17.12 -4.56
C GLY A 119 -0.89 16.63 -6.01
N SER A 120 0.28 16.09 -6.38
CA SER A 120 0.54 15.53 -7.71
C SER A 120 0.22 14.05 -7.79
N ILE A 121 -0.75 13.70 -8.62
CA ILE A 121 -1.16 12.31 -8.87
C ILE A 121 -0.01 11.53 -9.51
N GLN A 122 0.65 12.13 -10.50
CA GLN A 122 1.73 11.49 -11.26
C GLN A 122 2.92 11.14 -10.37
N ASN A 123 3.40 12.08 -9.56
CA ASN A 123 4.54 11.87 -8.68
C ASN A 123 4.22 10.81 -7.61
N LEU A 124 3.01 10.86 -7.05
CA LEU A 124 2.60 9.87 -6.05
C LEU A 124 2.38 8.48 -6.66
N THR A 125 1.86 8.40 -7.88
CA THR A 125 1.76 7.15 -8.63
C THR A 125 3.13 6.52 -8.87
N THR A 126 4.13 7.32 -9.27
CA THR A 126 5.53 6.88 -9.40
C THR A 126 6.04 6.34 -8.06
N PHE A 127 5.79 7.07 -6.97
CA PHE A 127 6.20 6.63 -5.63
C PHE A 127 5.52 5.32 -5.21
N THR A 128 4.22 5.15 -5.49
CA THR A 128 3.49 3.91 -5.20
C THR A 128 4.14 2.70 -5.87
N LEU A 129 4.57 2.85 -7.12
CA LEU A 129 5.28 1.79 -7.83
C LEU A 129 6.64 1.46 -7.18
N LEU A 130 7.42 2.49 -6.85
CA LEU A 130 8.71 2.33 -6.17
C LEU A 130 8.55 1.69 -4.78
N SER A 131 7.53 2.11 -4.04
CA SER A 131 7.22 1.57 -2.72
C SER A 131 6.83 0.08 -2.79
N ASN A 132 6.05 -0.33 -3.79
CA ASN A 132 5.74 -1.74 -4.03
C ASN A 132 7.01 -2.54 -4.35
N LEU A 133 7.89 -2.01 -5.21
CA LEU A 133 9.15 -2.65 -5.56
C LEU A 133 10.07 -2.80 -4.35
N LEU A 134 10.20 -1.72 -3.54
CA LEU A 134 10.97 -1.76 -2.30
C LEU A 134 10.45 -2.85 -1.36
N THR A 135 9.14 -2.88 -1.13
CA THR A 135 8.50 -3.88 -0.25
C THR A 135 8.74 -5.30 -0.77
N ALA A 136 8.60 -5.52 -2.09
CA ALA A 136 8.85 -6.82 -2.70
C ALA A 136 10.28 -7.32 -2.52
N LEU A 137 11.26 -6.43 -2.46
CA LEU A 137 12.68 -6.77 -2.26
C LEU A 137 13.04 -6.93 -0.78
N VAL A 138 12.49 -6.06 0.07
CA VAL A 138 12.90 -5.96 1.49
C VAL A 138 12.16 -6.96 2.37
N VAL A 139 10.86 -7.17 2.16
CA VAL A 139 10.04 -8.06 3.00
C VAL A 139 10.57 -9.48 3.05
N PRO A 140 10.98 -10.13 1.93
CA PRO A 140 11.55 -11.47 1.97
C PRO A 140 12.81 -11.61 2.84
N GLY A 141 13.61 -10.56 2.94
CA GLY A 141 14.78 -10.53 3.80
C GLY A 141 14.43 -10.24 5.29
N LEU A 142 13.39 -9.44 5.53
CA LEU A 142 12.99 -9.06 6.89
C LEU A 142 12.26 -10.18 7.65
N PHE A 143 11.38 -10.93 6.97
CA PHE A 143 10.55 -11.93 7.62
C PHE A 143 11.34 -13.06 8.30
N PRO A 144 12.37 -13.67 7.67
CA PRO A 144 13.18 -14.67 8.34
C PRO A 144 13.97 -14.13 9.52
N VAL A 145 14.30 -12.82 9.51
CA VAL A 145 14.96 -12.15 10.63
C VAL A 145 13.98 -11.97 11.80
N LEU A 146 12.71 -11.64 11.50
CA LEU A 146 11.65 -11.47 12.50
C LEU A 146 11.14 -12.80 13.08
N ASN A 147 11.19 -13.87 12.29
CA ASN A 147 10.76 -15.22 12.63
C ASN A 147 11.88 -16.22 12.37
N PRO A 148 12.92 -16.27 13.21
CA PRO A 148 13.96 -17.26 13.06
C PRO A 148 13.37 -18.65 13.37
N SER A 149 13.02 -19.43 12.32
CA SER A 149 12.66 -20.83 12.47
C SER A 149 13.93 -21.66 12.64
N THR A 150 13.94 -22.53 13.65
CA THR A 150 15.09 -23.40 13.92
C THR A 150 15.29 -24.46 12.84
N ASP A 151 14.24 -24.75 12.03
CA ASP A 151 14.20 -25.87 11.10
C ASP A 151 14.48 -25.47 9.63
N ILE A 152 14.42 -24.20 9.28
CA ILE A 152 14.59 -23.72 7.89
C ILE A 152 15.75 -22.74 7.81
N ALA A 153 16.71 -23.03 6.92
CA ALA A 153 17.83 -22.10 6.65
C ALA A 153 17.29 -20.72 6.19
N PHE A 154 17.89 -19.62 6.66
CA PHE A 154 17.53 -18.25 6.35
C PHE A 154 17.27 -18.00 4.85
N PHE A 155 18.19 -18.43 3.99
CA PHE A 155 18.04 -18.26 2.54
C PHE A 155 16.87 -19.02 1.94
N SER A 156 16.53 -20.20 2.49
CA SER A 156 15.38 -20.97 2.05
C SER A 156 14.06 -20.29 2.44
N ALA A 157 13.96 -19.77 3.66
CA ALA A 157 12.81 -19.00 4.11
C ALA A 157 12.65 -17.70 3.29
N MET A 158 13.75 -16.97 3.10
CA MET A 158 13.75 -15.76 2.25
C MET A 158 13.27 -16.06 0.82
N TRP A 159 13.74 -17.16 0.22
CA TRP A 159 13.36 -17.56 -1.14
C TRP A 159 11.86 -17.91 -1.24
N GLN A 160 11.32 -18.64 -0.26
CA GLN A 160 9.91 -18.99 -0.22
C GLN A 160 9.03 -17.73 -0.14
N ILE A 161 9.39 -16.76 0.69
CA ILE A 161 8.66 -15.49 0.82
C ILE A 161 8.82 -14.66 -0.46
N LEU A 162 10.03 -14.60 -1.04
CA LEU A 162 10.29 -13.91 -2.31
C LEU A 162 9.36 -14.43 -3.42
N CYS A 163 9.26 -15.76 -3.55
CA CYS A 163 8.39 -16.38 -4.55
C CYS A 163 6.90 -16.10 -4.33
N ARG A 164 6.47 -15.78 -3.12
CA ARG A 164 5.07 -15.43 -2.82
C ARG A 164 4.78 -13.94 -2.97
N VAL A 165 5.64 -13.08 -2.43
CA VAL A 165 5.41 -11.62 -2.36
C VAL A 165 5.69 -10.94 -3.70
N THR A 166 6.83 -11.26 -4.30
CA THR A 166 7.30 -10.57 -5.51
C THR A 166 6.35 -10.71 -6.70
N PRO A 167 5.83 -11.90 -7.04
CA PRO A 167 4.86 -12.03 -8.10
C PRO A 167 3.59 -11.22 -7.85
N LEU A 168 3.09 -11.21 -6.61
CA LEU A 168 1.88 -10.49 -6.27
C LEU A 168 2.02 -8.96 -6.43
N LEU A 169 3.21 -8.40 -6.21
CA LEU A 169 3.47 -6.97 -6.33
C LEU A 169 3.94 -6.55 -7.72
N ILE A 170 4.76 -7.35 -8.38
CA ILE A 170 5.42 -6.99 -9.64
C ILE A 170 4.61 -7.47 -10.86
N LEU A 171 4.06 -8.69 -10.81
CA LEU A 171 3.37 -9.28 -11.96
C LEU A 171 2.15 -8.48 -12.42
N PRO A 172 1.30 -7.88 -11.54
CA PRO A 172 0.20 -7.02 -11.98
C PRO A 172 0.67 -5.82 -12.80
N PHE A 173 1.83 -5.23 -12.44
CA PHE A 173 2.42 -4.13 -13.20
C PHE A 173 2.90 -4.59 -14.57
N LEU A 174 3.62 -5.71 -14.65
CA LEU A 174 4.07 -6.26 -15.93
C LEU A 174 2.90 -6.64 -16.83
N CYS A 175 1.86 -7.27 -16.29
CA CYS A 175 0.65 -7.61 -17.05
C CYS A 175 -0.05 -6.35 -17.58
N ALA A 176 -0.20 -5.32 -16.76
CA ALA A 176 -0.79 -4.05 -17.17
C ALA A 176 0.02 -3.37 -18.28
N TRP A 177 1.36 -3.43 -18.18
CA TRP A 177 2.26 -2.90 -19.21
C TRP A 177 2.13 -3.67 -20.53
N VAL A 178 2.13 -5.01 -20.49
CA VAL A 178 1.93 -5.85 -21.67
C VAL A 178 0.60 -5.56 -22.35
N VAL A 179 -0.52 -5.48 -21.60
CA VAL A 179 -1.84 -5.14 -22.14
C VAL A 179 -1.80 -3.78 -22.87
N ARG A 180 -1.13 -2.80 -22.29
CA ARG A 180 -0.95 -1.49 -22.92
C ARG A 180 -0.15 -1.58 -24.22
N LEU A 181 1.00 -2.26 -24.21
CA LEU A 181 1.85 -2.42 -25.40
C LEU A 181 1.11 -3.12 -26.54
N VAL A 182 0.35 -4.17 -26.24
CA VAL A 182 -0.44 -4.91 -27.22
C VAL A 182 -1.53 -4.01 -27.81
N TYR A 183 -2.25 -3.27 -26.97
CA TYR A 183 -3.31 -2.37 -27.41
C TYR A 183 -2.78 -1.23 -28.29
N GLU A 184 -1.74 -0.54 -27.86
CA GLU A 184 -1.15 0.59 -28.59
C GLU A 184 -0.47 0.11 -29.88
N GLY A 185 0.22 -1.04 -29.84
CA GLY A 185 0.83 -1.68 -31.00
C GLY A 185 -0.20 -2.09 -32.08
N TYR A 186 -1.34 -2.63 -31.65
CA TYR A 186 -2.45 -2.99 -32.56
C TYR A 186 -3.01 -1.74 -33.28
N HIS A 187 -3.25 -0.65 -32.54
CA HIS A 187 -3.78 0.59 -33.12
C HIS A 187 -2.76 1.26 -34.04
N ARG A 188 -1.48 1.23 -33.66
CA ARG A 188 -0.39 1.75 -34.50
C ARG A 188 -0.29 1.02 -35.85
N ARG A 189 -0.46 -0.31 -35.86
CA ARG A 189 -0.49 -1.11 -37.10
C ARG A 189 -1.67 -0.78 -38.00
N LYS A 190 -2.78 -0.30 -37.42
CA LYS A 190 -3.97 0.17 -38.16
C LYS A 190 -3.87 1.65 -38.59
N GLY A 191 -2.71 2.30 -38.43
CA GLY A 191 -2.53 3.71 -38.78
C GLY A 191 -3.20 4.69 -37.82
N THR A 192 -3.71 4.23 -36.65
CA THR A 192 -4.36 5.08 -35.65
C THR A 192 -3.49 5.21 -34.41
N VAL A 193 -3.14 6.44 -34.02
CA VAL A 193 -2.42 6.70 -32.76
C VAL A 193 -3.45 6.82 -31.64
N ARG A 194 -3.73 5.71 -30.96
CA ARG A 194 -4.67 5.69 -29.83
C ARG A 194 -3.94 5.23 -28.56
N ARG A 195 -3.91 6.10 -27.55
CA ARG A 195 -3.37 5.74 -26.21
C ARG A 195 -4.34 4.83 -25.49
N PHE A 196 -3.79 3.87 -24.74
CA PHE A 196 -4.61 2.99 -23.91
C PHE A 196 -5.25 3.78 -22.77
N THR A 197 -6.58 3.75 -22.69
CA THR A 197 -7.36 4.34 -21.62
C THR A 197 -8.44 3.38 -21.18
N LEU A 198 -8.59 3.20 -19.87
CA LEU A 198 -9.65 2.37 -19.31
C LEU A 198 -11.00 3.11 -19.34
N ASN A 199 -12.06 2.42 -19.76
CA ASN A 199 -13.43 2.91 -19.62
C ASN A 199 -13.75 3.18 -18.15
N ARG A 200 -14.69 4.11 -17.89
CA ARG A 200 -15.08 4.54 -16.53
C ARG A 200 -15.43 3.35 -15.62
N THR A 201 -16.10 2.33 -16.14
CA THR A 201 -16.46 1.11 -15.38
C THR A 201 -15.23 0.35 -14.91
N TRP A 202 -14.28 0.06 -15.80
CA TRP A 202 -13.04 -0.63 -15.49
C TRP A 202 -12.11 0.20 -14.59
N ALA A 203 -12.14 1.52 -14.76
CA ALA A 203 -11.40 2.43 -13.91
C ALA A 203 -11.89 2.44 -12.45
N SER A 204 -13.14 2.05 -12.18
CA SER A 204 -13.70 1.96 -10.84
C SER A 204 -13.50 0.58 -10.20
N MET A 205 -13.07 -0.45 -10.96
CA MET A 205 -12.90 -1.82 -10.45
C MET A 205 -12.00 -1.95 -9.22
N PRO A 206 -10.86 -1.26 -9.10
CA PRO A 206 -10.04 -1.33 -7.89
C PRO A 206 -10.80 -1.01 -6.61
N PHE A 207 -11.75 -0.07 -6.67
CA PHE A 207 -12.56 0.31 -5.50
C PHE A 207 -13.51 -0.83 -5.07
N TYR A 208 -14.20 -1.46 -6.02
CA TYR A 208 -15.11 -2.57 -5.71
C TYR A 208 -14.35 -3.82 -5.24
N LEU A 209 -13.22 -4.13 -5.87
CA LEU A 209 -12.35 -5.22 -5.45
C LEU A 209 -11.79 -4.99 -4.03
N TRP A 210 -11.48 -3.74 -3.71
CA TRP A 210 -11.02 -3.36 -2.37
C TRP A 210 -12.11 -3.53 -1.30
N ILE A 211 -13.36 -3.16 -1.61
CA ILE A 211 -14.50 -3.39 -0.71
C ILE A 211 -14.66 -4.89 -0.44
N LEU A 212 -14.65 -5.72 -1.48
CA LEU A 212 -14.76 -7.17 -1.34
C LEU A 212 -13.59 -7.75 -0.53
N LEU A 213 -12.38 -7.32 -0.84
CA LEU A 213 -11.17 -7.70 -0.11
C LEU A 213 -11.28 -7.33 1.37
N LEU A 214 -11.81 -6.14 1.68
CA LEU A 214 -11.98 -5.69 3.06
C LEU A 214 -12.96 -6.57 3.85
N VAL A 215 -14.05 -7.03 3.23
CA VAL A 215 -14.98 -7.99 3.86
C VAL A 215 -14.25 -9.27 4.24
N VAL A 216 -13.48 -9.87 3.31
CA VAL A 216 -12.74 -11.11 3.56
C VAL A 216 -11.67 -10.91 4.64
N LEU A 217 -10.93 -9.80 4.60
CA LEU A 217 -9.89 -9.50 5.58
C LEU A 217 -10.46 -9.28 6.97
N MET A 218 -11.56 -8.51 7.10
CA MET A 218 -12.21 -8.30 8.39
C MET A 218 -12.74 -9.61 8.99
N ALA A 219 -13.29 -10.49 8.16
CA ALA A 219 -13.73 -11.81 8.61
C ALA A 219 -12.56 -12.65 9.15
N ARG A 220 -11.41 -12.63 8.47
CA ARG A 220 -10.21 -13.35 8.92
C ARG A 220 -9.61 -12.75 10.19
N ILE A 221 -9.54 -11.42 10.29
CA ILE A 221 -9.07 -10.74 11.51
C ILE A 221 -9.97 -11.10 12.68
N THR A 222 -11.30 -11.09 12.49
CA THR A 222 -12.25 -11.48 13.54
C THR A 222 -12.06 -12.92 13.96
N ASP A 223 -11.90 -13.84 13.02
CA ASP A 223 -11.62 -15.25 13.30
C ASP A 223 -10.32 -15.42 14.11
N THR A 224 -9.25 -14.71 13.72
CA THR A 224 -7.97 -14.73 14.45
C THR A 224 -8.12 -14.17 15.86
N LEU A 225 -8.77 -13.03 16.03
CA LEU A 225 -8.96 -12.39 17.33
C LEU A 225 -9.82 -13.21 18.30
N LEU A 226 -10.77 -14.00 17.77
CA LEU A 226 -11.63 -14.87 18.59
C LEU A 226 -10.97 -16.19 18.95
N ASN A 227 -10.04 -16.69 18.14
CA ASN A 227 -9.40 -17.99 18.31
C ASN A 227 -8.00 -17.93 18.93
N VAL A 228 -7.35 -16.78 18.88
CA VAL A 228 -6.02 -16.57 19.47
C VAL A 228 -6.16 -15.69 20.71
N VAL A 229 -5.69 -16.20 21.85
CA VAL A 229 -5.68 -15.43 23.08
C VAL A 229 -4.50 -14.47 23.06
N TYR A 230 -4.78 -13.20 22.80
CA TYR A 230 -3.79 -12.12 22.95
C TYR A 230 -3.99 -11.44 24.29
N GLU A 231 -2.90 -11.15 24.97
CA GLU A 231 -2.97 -10.31 26.17
C GLU A 231 -3.40 -8.88 25.77
N GLY A 232 -4.32 -8.29 26.56
CA GLY A 232 -4.90 -6.98 26.22
C GLY A 232 -3.88 -5.87 26.05
N TRP A 233 -2.75 -5.91 26.77
CA TRP A 233 -1.67 -4.94 26.64
C TRP A 233 -0.98 -5.01 25.27
N MET A 234 -0.83 -6.21 24.68
CA MET A 234 -0.24 -6.39 23.33
C MET A 234 -1.06 -5.67 22.27
N ILE A 235 -2.37 -5.84 22.31
CA ILE A 235 -3.30 -5.17 21.38
C ILE A 235 -3.19 -3.65 21.56
N GLY A 236 -3.14 -3.18 22.81
CA GLY A 236 -2.97 -1.76 23.13
C GLY A 236 -1.68 -1.17 22.57
N VAL A 237 -0.55 -1.86 22.77
CA VAL A 237 0.77 -1.43 22.25
C VAL A 237 0.82 -1.48 20.73
N MET A 238 0.26 -2.50 20.08
CA MET A 238 0.20 -2.60 18.62
C MET A 238 -0.66 -1.48 18.01
N CYS A 239 -1.83 -1.22 18.56
CA CYS A 239 -2.71 -0.14 18.10
C CYS A 239 -2.07 1.24 18.33
N GLY A 240 -1.52 1.48 19.49
CA GLY A 240 -0.80 2.72 19.83
C GLY A 240 0.42 2.92 18.95
N GLY A 241 1.24 1.88 18.79
CA GLY A 241 2.42 1.89 17.92
C GLY A 241 2.08 2.12 16.46
N ALA A 242 1.02 1.48 15.94
CA ALA A 242 0.54 1.72 14.58
C ALA A 242 0.06 3.17 14.38
N LEU A 243 -0.64 3.75 15.38
CA LEU A 243 -1.05 5.15 15.34
C LEU A 243 0.13 6.10 15.34
N VAL A 244 1.11 5.88 16.23
CA VAL A 244 2.35 6.68 16.29
C VAL A 244 3.13 6.55 14.97
N ALA A 245 3.29 5.35 14.43
CA ALA A 245 3.93 5.11 13.14
C ALA A 245 3.22 5.87 12.00
N CYS A 246 1.89 5.85 11.98
CA CYS A 246 1.09 6.57 10.99
C CYS A 246 1.33 8.09 11.08
N ILE A 247 1.20 8.67 12.27
CA ILE A 247 1.42 10.11 12.49
C ILE A 247 2.84 10.51 12.11
N LEU A 248 3.83 9.72 12.53
CA LEU A 248 5.24 9.96 12.22
C LEU A 248 5.51 9.94 10.73
N GLN A 249 4.99 8.93 10.02
CA GLN A 249 5.15 8.81 8.57
C GLN A 249 4.49 9.97 7.80
N PHE A 250 3.27 10.38 8.19
CA PHE A 250 2.64 11.58 7.62
C PHE A 250 3.45 12.84 7.88
N ALA A 251 3.93 13.04 9.10
CA ALA A 251 4.72 14.22 9.48
C ALA A 251 6.04 14.28 8.73
N LEU A 252 6.80 13.17 8.72
CA LEU A 252 8.07 13.06 8.00
C LEU A 252 7.88 13.22 6.49
N GLY A 253 6.86 12.58 5.91
CA GLY A 253 6.56 12.74 4.49
C GLY A 253 6.26 14.20 4.12
N ARG A 254 5.46 14.90 4.92
CA ARG A 254 5.17 16.32 4.73
C ARG A 254 6.41 17.19 4.87
N TRP A 255 7.26 16.91 5.85
CA TRP A 255 8.51 17.62 6.06
C TRP A 255 9.49 17.42 4.89
N ILE A 256 9.66 16.18 4.43
CA ILE A 256 10.52 15.86 3.28
C ILE A 256 10.00 16.55 2.00
N GLY A 257 8.69 16.47 1.74
CA GLY A 257 8.09 17.14 0.59
C GLY A 257 8.23 18.66 0.60
N TYR A 258 8.21 19.28 1.80
CA TYR A 258 8.48 20.71 1.94
C TYR A 258 9.96 21.02 1.73
N ARG A 259 10.88 20.22 2.26
CA ARG A 259 12.33 20.46 2.20
C ARG A 259 12.95 20.16 0.82
N PHE A 260 12.37 19.19 0.10
CA PHE A 260 12.83 18.74 -1.21
C PHE A 260 11.68 18.79 -2.23
N PRO A 261 11.18 19.99 -2.58
CA PRO A 261 10.07 20.10 -3.51
C PRO A 261 10.43 19.51 -4.87
N ALA A 262 9.44 18.96 -5.56
CA ALA A 262 9.62 18.49 -6.94
C ALA A 262 9.92 19.67 -7.83
N ASP A 263 10.87 19.52 -8.78
CA ASP A 263 11.19 20.60 -9.74
C ASP A 263 9.94 21.03 -10.51
N SER A 264 9.88 22.34 -10.79
CA SER A 264 8.76 23.01 -11.42
C SER A 264 8.56 22.55 -12.87
N HIS A 265 7.70 21.58 -13.10
CA HIS A 265 6.93 21.53 -14.33
C HIS A 265 5.47 21.68 -13.91
N GLY A 266 4.75 22.57 -14.60
CA GLY A 266 3.42 23.04 -14.24
C GLY A 266 2.44 21.95 -13.80
N ALA A 267 1.35 22.35 -13.17
CA ALA A 267 0.31 21.41 -12.73
C ALA A 267 -0.03 20.47 -13.88
N ASP A 268 0.13 19.16 -13.66
CA ASP A 268 -0.25 18.17 -14.66
C ASP A 268 -1.74 18.34 -14.97
N PHE A 269 -2.10 18.22 -16.24
CA PHE A 269 -3.49 18.36 -16.69
C PHE A 269 -4.47 17.49 -15.87
N GLN A 270 -4.03 16.33 -15.40
CA GLN A 270 -4.81 15.46 -14.53
C GLN A 270 -5.03 16.05 -13.14
N ASP A 271 -4.05 16.75 -12.58
CA ASP A 271 -4.18 17.40 -11.27
C ASP A 271 -5.23 18.53 -11.34
N ILE A 272 -5.24 19.30 -12.44
CA ILE A 272 -6.20 20.39 -12.68
C ILE A 272 -7.62 19.86 -12.88
N LEU A 273 -7.78 18.74 -13.60
CA LEU A 273 -9.10 18.10 -13.80
C LEU A 273 -9.75 17.61 -12.51
N ILE A 274 -8.95 17.12 -11.56
CA ILE A 274 -9.45 16.57 -10.30
C ILE A 274 -9.66 17.67 -9.26
N ASN A 275 -8.75 18.65 -9.21
CA ASN A 275 -8.85 19.79 -8.30
C ASN A 275 -8.42 21.08 -9.03
N PRO A 276 -9.36 21.84 -9.60
CA PRO A 276 -9.05 23.11 -10.25
C PRO A 276 -8.35 24.12 -9.33
N SER A 277 -8.62 24.08 -8.02
CA SER A 277 -7.96 24.94 -7.03
C SER A 277 -6.47 24.62 -6.83
N ALA A 278 -6.01 23.45 -7.29
CA ALA A 278 -4.59 23.06 -7.21
C ALA A 278 -3.66 23.97 -8.03
N VAL A 279 -4.19 24.76 -8.96
CA VAL A 279 -3.43 25.79 -9.71
C VAL A 279 -2.86 26.84 -8.76
N ASN A 280 -3.56 27.15 -7.66
CA ASN A 280 -3.18 28.20 -6.70
C ASN A 280 -2.16 27.73 -5.66
N TYR A 281 -1.87 26.43 -5.57
CA TYR A 281 -0.89 25.92 -4.61
C TYR A 281 0.53 26.13 -5.11
N THR A 282 1.40 26.57 -4.19
CA THR A 282 2.84 26.63 -4.45
C THR A 282 3.40 25.22 -4.68
N LEU A 283 4.55 25.16 -5.34
CA LEU A 283 5.24 23.89 -5.58
C LEU A 283 5.57 23.15 -4.28
N ALA A 284 5.99 23.91 -3.25
CA ALA A 284 6.29 23.36 -1.93
C ALA A 284 5.05 22.77 -1.26
N GLU A 285 3.89 23.40 -1.36
CA GLU A 285 2.62 22.89 -0.83
C GLU A 285 2.17 21.63 -1.54
N LYS A 286 2.24 21.59 -2.88
CA LYS A 286 1.93 20.38 -3.66
C LYS A 286 2.83 19.21 -3.26
N SER A 287 4.13 19.46 -3.16
CA SER A 287 5.12 18.45 -2.79
C SER A 287 4.93 17.98 -1.35
N ARG A 288 4.60 18.89 -0.43
CA ARG A 288 4.26 18.59 0.97
C ARG A 288 3.05 17.67 1.09
N ILE A 289 1.97 17.96 0.34
CA ILE A 289 0.77 17.13 0.30
C ILE A 289 1.11 15.76 -0.31
N THR A 290 1.78 15.76 -1.46
CA THR A 290 2.12 14.53 -2.20
C THR A 290 2.97 13.59 -1.38
N ALA A 291 4.08 14.05 -0.82
CA ALA A 291 4.98 13.21 -0.04
C ALA A 291 4.38 12.78 1.30
N GLY A 292 3.55 13.62 1.94
CA GLY A 292 2.80 13.27 3.13
C GLY A 292 1.83 12.11 2.88
N GLN A 293 1.05 12.19 1.80
CA GLN A 293 0.14 11.12 1.40
C GLN A 293 0.89 9.86 0.95
N ALA A 294 2.01 10.03 0.24
CA ALA A 294 2.86 8.93 -0.23
C ALA A 294 3.39 8.08 0.93
N PHE A 295 3.88 8.72 1.98
CA PHE A 295 4.50 8.01 3.10
C PHE A 295 3.49 7.58 4.16
N GLY A 296 2.46 8.39 4.42
CA GLY A 296 1.48 8.13 5.47
C GLY A 296 0.37 7.16 5.08
N GLN A 297 -0.06 7.12 3.81
CA GLN A 297 -1.11 6.20 3.39
C GLN A 297 -0.55 4.84 3.01
N LYS A 298 -0.78 3.85 3.85
CA LYS A 298 -0.30 2.47 3.66
C LYS A 298 -1.36 1.56 3.07
N ASN A 299 -0.93 0.57 2.29
CA ASN A 299 -1.78 -0.49 1.77
C ASN A 299 -2.02 -1.54 2.86
N THR A 300 -2.97 -1.25 3.74
CA THR A 300 -3.32 -2.12 4.88
C THR A 300 -3.79 -3.50 4.44
N ALA A 301 -4.49 -3.61 3.30
CA ALA A 301 -4.93 -4.89 2.77
C ALA A 301 -3.75 -5.82 2.43
N LEU A 302 -2.72 -5.27 1.79
CA LEU A 302 -1.50 -6.00 1.50
C LEU A 302 -0.71 -6.31 2.77
N GLY A 303 -0.66 -5.37 3.73
CA GLY A 303 -0.01 -5.57 5.02
C GLY A 303 -0.63 -6.70 5.82
N ILE A 304 -1.96 -6.77 5.90
CA ILE A 304 -2.68 -7.86 6.57
C ILE A 304 -2.41 -9.19 5.87
N TRP A 305 -2.41 -9.21 4.54
CA TRP A 305 -2.08 -10.41 3.77
C TRP A 305 -0.63 -10.88 4.05
N MET A 306 0.34 -9.95 4.11
CA MET A 306 1.72 -10.28 4.47
C MET A 306 1.85 -10.83 5.89
N ALA A 307 1.07 -10.30 6.85
CA ALA A 307 1.05 -10.78 8.23
C ALA A 307 0.50 -12.21 8.38
N GLN A 308 -0.16 -12.75 7.35
CA GLN A 308 -0.76 -14.09 7.34
C GLN A 308 0.12 -15.13 6.64
N MET A 309 1.31 -14.75 6.18
CA MET A 309 2.30 -15.66 5.61
C MET A 309 3.09 -16.38 6.68
#